data_1f13f18d07f48fe5e7c14ffa44ac6570
#
_entry.id   1f13f18d07f48fe5e7c14ffa44ac6570
#
_cell.length_a   1.000
_cell.length_b   1.000
_cell.length_c   1.000
_cell.angle_alpha   90.00
_cell.angle_beta   90.00
_cell.angle_gamma   90.00
#
_symmetry.space_group_name_H-M   'P 1'
#
loop_
_entity.id
_entity.type
_entity.pdbx_description
1 polymer ?
#
loop_
_entity_poly.entity_id
_entity_poly.type
_entity_poly.pdbx_seq_one_letter_code
_entity_poly.pdbx_strand_id
1 'polypeptide(L)'
;MFDEKEFLTQRAQRRHGGHKDLGMTENELAKVVFEAGLRVHKVLGPGLLESAYEECLCFELSKHNIQVQRQLALPIVYEDVRLEAGYRIDLMIEGKMVVEIKSVEELNDLHLAQILTYLRLSKCKLGLLMNFSTVLFKDGVKRVINGTL
;
A
#
# COMPACT_ATOMS: atom_id res chain seq x y z
N MET A 1 -4.90 12.96 17.72
CA MET A 1 -5.11 11.53 17.47
C MET A 1 -6.00 11.39 16.21
N PHE A 2 -5.58 10.58 15.29
CA PHE A 2 -6.28 10.40 14.02
C PHE A 2 -7.55 9.58 14.25
N ASP A 3 -8.73 10.11 13.91
CA ASP A 3 -9.98 9.34 13.96
C ASP A 3 -10.13 8.57 12.64
N GLU A 4 -10.01 7.27 12.71
CA GLU A 4 -10.15 6.37 11.54
C GLU A 4 -11.52 6.51 10.85
N LYS A 5 -12.58 6.73 11.63
CA LYS A 5 -13.92 6.96 11.10
C LYS A 5 -14.01 8.28 10.34
N GLU A 6 -13.40 9.33 10.86
CA GLU A 6 -13.38 10.63 10.20
C GLU A 6 -12.55 10.58 8.91
N PHE A 7 -11.41 9.89 8.92
CA PHE A 7 -10.60 9.65 7.75
C PHE A 7 -11.34 8.84 6.68
N LEU A 8 -12.04 7.77 7.05
CA LEU A 8 -12.85 6.96 6.14
C LEU A 8 -14.05 7.74 5.60
N THR A 9 -14.68 8.59 6.42
CA THR A 9 -15.80 9.43 6.02
C THR A 9 -15.38 10.50 5.02
N GLN A 10 -14.25 11.16 5.26
CA GLN A 10 -13.69 12.12 4.30
C GLN A 10 -13.34 11.46 2.96
N ARG A 11 -12.89 10.20 2.98
CA ARG A 11 -12.64 9.42 1.76
C ARG A 11 -13.92 9.04 1.02
N ALA A 12 -14.96 8.67 1.74
CA ALA A 12 -16.26 8.36 1.16
C ALA A 12 -16.87 9.59 0.47
N GLN A 13 -16.73 10.77 1.07
CA GLN A 13 -17.16 12.04 0.47
C GLN A 13 -16.35 12.38 -0.78
N ARG A 14 -15.03 12.11 -0.80
CA ARG A 14 -14.19 12.30 -1.99
C ARG A 14 -14.56 11.34 -3.12
N ARG A 15 -15.00 10.11 -2.81
CA ARG A 15 -15.49 9.15 -3.81
C ARG A 15 -16.73 9.64 -4.54
N HIS A 16 -17.63 10.35 -3.86
CA HIS A 16 -18.86 10.90 -4.43
C HIS A 16 -18.60 12.17 -5.26
N GLY A 17 -17.44 12.82 -5.06
CA GLY A 17 -17.04 14.02 -5.78
C GLY A 17 -16.25 13.77 -7.08
N GLY A 18 -16.16 12.51 -7.55
CA GLY A 18 -15.43 12.19 -8.77
C GLY A 18 -13.92 12.43 -8.65
N HIS A 19 -13.18 11.47 -8.01
CA HIS A 19 -11.74 11.53 -8.03
C HIS A 19 -11.24 11.56 -9.48
N LYS A 20 -10.59 12.65 -9.85
CA LYS A 20 -9.97 12.78 -11.17
C LYS A 20 -8.68 11.98 -11.16
N ASP A 21 -8.58 10.98 -12.03
CA ASP A 21 -7.32 10.28 -12.26
C ASP A 21 -6.27 11.30 -12.67
N LEU A 22 -5.18 11.37 -11.90
CA LEU A 22 -4.08 12.30 -12.16
C LEU A 22 -3.21 11.87 -13.34
N GLY A 23 -3.50 10.70 -13.96
CA GLY A 23 -2.73 10.16 -15.07
C GLY A 23 -1.30 9.74 -14.69
N MET A 24 -1.02 9.58 -13.39
CA MET A 24 0.31 9.18 -12.93
C MET A 24 0.62 7.73 -13.31
N THR A 25 1.83 7.51 -13.78
CA THR A 25 2.35 6.16 -14.02
C THR A 25 2.65 5.45 -12.70
N GLU A 26 2.79 4.13 -12.76
CA GLU A 26 3.20 3.33 -11.59
C GLU A 26 4.54 3.80 -11.02
N ASN A 27 5.50 4.16 -11.88
CA ASN A 27 6.80 4.67 -11.43
C ASN A 27 6.69 6.02 -10.71
N GLU A 28 5.85 6.91 -11.21
CA GLU A 28 5.59 8.20 -10.56
C GLU A 28 4.90 8.02 -9.21
N LEU A 29 3.91 7.13 -9.13
CA LEU A 29 3.25 6.77 -7.88
C LEU A 29 4.21 6.15 -6.88
N ALA A 30 5.08 5.25 -7.34
CA ALA A 30 6.09 4.62 -6.48
C ALA A 30 7.02 5.65 -5.84
N LYS A 31 7.42 6.66 -6.59
CA LYS A 31 8.25 7.74 -6.07
C LYS A 31 7.54 8.54 -4.97
N VAL A 32 6.30 8.92 -5.20
CA VAL A 32 5.50 9.65 -4.21
C VAL A 32 5.31 8.83 -2.94
N VAL A 33 4.97 7.55 -3.08
CA VAL A 33 4.76 6.64 -1.96
C VAL A 33 6.05 6.39 -1.19
N PHE A 34 7.17 6.19 -1.87
CA PHE A 34 8.48 6.04 -1.24
C PHE A 34 8.85 7.28 -0.43
N GLU A 35 8.70 8.45 -1.00
CA GLU A 35 9.02 9.72 -0.31
C GLU A 35 8.11 9.94 0.91
N ALA A 36 6.83 9.58 0.80
CA ALA A 36 5.91 9.63 1.94
C ALA A 36 6.35 8.67 3.05
N GLY A 37 6.70 7.43 2.70
CA GLY A 37 7.22 6.45 3.65
C GLY A 37 8.52 6.89 4.31
N LEU A 38 9.40 7.50 3.55
CA LEU A 38 10.65 8.04 4.07
C LEU A 38 10.40 9.13 5.13
N ARG A 39 9.44 10.02 4.90
CA ARG A 39 9.05 11.04 5.90
C ARG A 39 8.51 10.40 7.18
N VAL A 40 7.63 9.42 7.05
CA VAL A 40 7.09 8.67 8.20
C VAL A 40 8.21 8.00 8.99
N HIS A 41 9.12 7.32 8.30
CA HIS A 41 10.23 6.63 8.95
C HIS A 41 11.20 7.58 9.66
N LYS A 42 11.45 8.75 9.09
CA LYS A 42 12.30 9.78 9.72
C LYS A 42 11.71 10.29 11.04
N VAL A 43 10.39 10.39 11.12
CA VAL A 43 9.71 10.90 12.33
C VAL A 43 9.55 9.79 13.37
N LEU A 44 9.10 8.61 12.97
CA LEU A 44 8.74 7.54 13.90
C LEU A 44 9.89 6.58 14.20
N GLY A 45 10.81 6.38 13.25
CA GLY A 45 11.85 5.37 13.35
C GLY A 45 11.31 3.94 13.27
N PRO A 46 12.17 2.93 13.41
CA PRO A 46 11.78 1.53 13.38
C PRO A 46 11.11 1.07 14.70
N GLY A 47 10.47 -0.09 14.67
CA GLY A 47 10.04 -0.82 15.87
C GLY A 47 8.61 -0.61 16.30
N LEU A 48 7.78 0.10 15.53
CA LEU A 48 6.35 0.24 15.82
C LEU A 48 5.51 -0.83 15.13
N LEU A 49 4.23 -0.88 15.46
CA LEU A 49 3.27 -1.77 14.81
C LEU A 49 3.00 -1.34 13.37
N GLU A 50 2.70 -2.28 12.51
CA GLU A 50 2.35 -2.04 11.10
C GLU A 50 1.20 -1.05 10.96
N SER A 51 0.18 -1.16 11.82
CA SER A 51 -0.98 -0.27 11.81
C SER A 51 -0.62 1.21 12.03
N ALA A 52 0.38 1.49 12.86
CA ALA A 52 0.85 2.86 13.08
C ALA A 52 1.49 3.44 11.82
N TYR A 53 2.32 2.67 11.16
CA TYR A 53 2.94 3.09 9.90
C TYR A 53 1.92 3.27 8.79
N GLU A 54 0.94 2.38 8.70
CA GLU A 54 -0.14 2.49 7.71
C GLU A 54 -0.93 3.79 7.87
N GLU A 55 -1.34 4.11 9.10
CA GLU A 55 -2.05 5.37 9.41
C GLU A 55 -1.24 6.59 8.97
N CYS A 56 0.02 6.66 9.35
CA CYS A 56 0.87 7.79 9.06
C CYS A 56 1.20 7.89 7.56
N LEU A 57 1.39 6.77 6.88
CA LEU A 57 1.61 6.75 5.43
C LEU A 57 0.37 7.25 4.68
N CYS A 58 -0.80 6.81 5.06
CA CYS A 58 -2.06 7.30 4.49
C CYS A 58 -2.25 8.80 4.71
N PHE A 59 -1.90 9.29 5.90
CA PHE A 59 -1.92 10.72 6.18
C PHE A 59 -1.00 11.51 5.24
N GLU A 60 0.24 11.05 5.06
CA GLU A 60 1.17 11.70 4.13
C GLU A 60 0.66 11.66 2.69
N LEU A 61 0.12 10.54 2.25
CA LEU A 61 -0.43 10.41 0.90
C LEU A 61 -1.66 11.29 0.67
N SER A 62 -2.45 11.56 1.71
CA SER A 62 -3.62 12.42 1.61
C SER A 62 -3.28 13.85 1.18
N LYS A 63 -2.04 14.29 1.43
CA LYS A 63 -1.56 15.62 1.03
C LYS A 63 -1.34 15.75 -0.48
N HIS A 64 -1.29 14.65 -1.21
CA HIS A 64 -0.97 14.61 -2.63
C HIS A 64 -2.20 14.39 -3.54
N ASN A 65 -3.40 14.42 -2.98
CA ASN A 65 -4.65 14.16 -3.71
C ASN A 65 -4.66 12.80 -4.44
N ILE A 66 -3.98 11.82 -3.88
CA ILE A 66 -3.89 10.45 -4.40
C ILE A 66 -5.00 9.61 -3.77
N GLN A 67 -5.72 8.84 -4.59
CA GLN A 67 -6.72 7.92 -4.11
C GLN A 67 -6.04 6.68 -3.51
N VAL A 68 -6.32 6.41 -2.24
CA VAL A 68 -5.80 5.26 -1.50
C VAL A 68 -6.98 4.46 -0.95
N GLN A 69 -7.03 3.17 -1.27
CA GLN A 69 -7.96 2.22 -0.64
C GLN A 69 -7.18 1.41 0.38
N ARG A 70 -7.65 1.42 1.63
CA ARG A 70 -7.03 0.70 2.74
C ARG A 70 -7.71 -0.64 2.95
N GLN A 71 -6.93 -1.66 3.28
CA GLN A 71 -7.42 -2.98 3.65
C GLN A 71 -8.46 -3.48 2.63
N LEU A 72 -8.07 -3.39 1.36
CA LEU A 72 -8.94 -3.79 0.24
C LEU A 72 -9.09 -5.31 0.22
N ALA A 73 -10.32 -5.79 0.35
CA ALA A 73 -10.63 -7.21 0.28
C ALA A 73 -10.19 -7.79 -1.07
N LEU A 74 -9.47 -8.90 -1.02
CA LEU A 74 -8.93 -9.58 -2.19
C LEU A 74 -9.47 -11.02 -2.24
N PRO A 75 -10.56 -11.27 -2.97
CA PRO A 75 -11.07 -12.62 -3.14
C PRO A 75 -10.09 -13.46 -3.97
N ILE A 76 -9.98 -14.73 -3.64
CA ILE A 76 -9.20 -15.71 -4.40
C ILE A 76 -10.14 -16.48 -5.30
N VAL A 77 -9.84 -16.52 -6.58
CA VAL A 77 -10.54 -17.36 -7.54
C VAL A 77 -9.65 -18.56 -7.89
N TYR A 78 -10.13 -19.75 -7.55
CA TYR A 78 -9.48 -21.00 -7.89
C TYR A 78 -10.42 -21.80 -8.77
N GLU A 79 -10.06 -21.93 -10.06
CA GLU A 79 -10.94 -22.50 -11.09
C GLU A 79 -12.31 -21.78 -11.09
N ASP A 80 -13.40 -22.48 -10.81
CA ASP A 80 -14.76 -21.91 -10.73
C ASP A 80 -15.16 -21.50 -9.31
N VAL A 81 -14.26 -21.63 -8.33
CA VAL A 81 -14.54 -21.36 -6.92
C VAL A 81 -14.00 -20.00 -6.54
N ARG A 82 -14.88 -19.14 -6.04
CA ARG A 82 -14.50 -17.85 -5.45
C ARG A 82 -14.43 -17.99 -3.93
N LEU A 83 -13.28 -17.72 -3.37
CA LEU A 83 -13.02 -17.78 -1.93
C LEU A 83 -12.94 -16.38 -1.35
N GLU A 84 -13.80 -16.09 -0.40
CA GLU A 84 -13.76 -14.86 0.43
C GLU A 84 -12.94 -15.14 1.70
N ALA A 85 -11.66 -15.47 1.52
CA ALA A 85 -10.81 -16.00 2.59
C ALA A 85 -10.23 -14.92 3.53
N GLY A 86 -10.67 -13.69 3.42
CA GLY A 86 -10.22 -12.61 4.30
C GLY A 86 -8.86 -12.01 3.96
N TYR A 87 -8.29 -12.32 2.81
CA TYR A 87 -7.07 -11.66 2.35
C TYR A 87 -7.36 -10.21 2.00
N ARG A 88 -6.43 -9.34 2.36
CA ARG A 88 -6.57 -7.91 2.15
C ARG A 88 -5.26 -7.31 1.67
N ILE A 89 -5.36 -6.40 0.72
CA ILE A 89 -4.26 -5.53 0.33
C ILE A 89 -4.21 -4.37 1.31
N ASP A 90 -3.04 -4.10 1.90
CA ASP A 90 -2.90 -3.01 2.87
C ASP A 90 -3.29 -1.67 2.23
N LEU A 91 -2.66 -1.31 1.11
CA LEU A 91 -2.99 -0.11 0.37
C LEU A 91 -3.04 -0.39 -1.13
N MET A 92 -4.12 0.05 -1.77
CA MET A 92 -4.24 0.13 -3.23
C MET A 92 -4.16 1.60 -3.62
N ILE A 93 -3.16 1.96 -4.42
CA ILE A 93 -2.87 3.33 -4.82
C ILE A 93 -3.37 3.57 -6.24
N GLU A 94 -4.33 4.48 -6.41
CA GLU A 94 -4.93 4.85 -7.71
C GLU A 94 -5.45 3.65 -8.53
N GLY A 95 -5.73 2.52 -7.88
CA GLY A 95 -6.10 1.29 -8.58
C GLY A 95 -4.98 0.67 -9.42
N LYS A 96 -3.73 1.14 -9.29
CA LYS A 96 -2.59 0.78 -10.15
C LYS A 96 -1.45 0.12 -9.41
N MET A 97 -1.28 0.41 -8.13
CA MET A 97 -0.12 -0.06 -7.36
C MET A 97 -0.54 -0.60 -6.02
N VAL A 98 0.04 -1.72 -5.64
CA VAL A 98 -0.15 -2.35 -4.33
C VAL A 98 0.98 -1.95 -3.39
N VAL A 99 0.65 -1.58 -2.16
CA VAL A 99 1.62 -1.38 -1.08
C VAL A 99 1.30 -2.34 0.05
N GLU A 100 2.32 -3.10 0.46
CA GLU A 100 2.28 -3.96 1.64
C GLU A 100 3.24 -3.42 2.70
N ILE A 101 2.73 -3.23 3.91
CA ILE A 101 3.49 -2.67 5.02
C ILE A 101 3.90 -3.80 5.95
N LYS A 102 5.17 -3.84 6.28
CA LYS A 102 5.74 -4.79 7.24
C LYS A 102 6.51 -4.04 8.33
N SER A 103 6.56 -4.66 9.50
CA SER A 103 7.38 -4.24 10.63
C SER A 103 8.03 -5.48 11.22
N VAL A 104 8.97 -6.03 10.45
CA VAL A 104 9.65 -7.31 10.74
C VAL A 104 11.17 -7.09 10.75
N GLU A 105 11.88 -7.99 11.40
CA GLU A 105 13.34 -7.91 11.47
C GLU A 105 13.98 -7.96 10.08
N GLU A 106 13.49 -8.86 9.22
CA GLU A 106 13.98 -9.02 7.85
C GLU A 106 12.84 -9.47 6.92
N LEU A 107 12.77 -8.90 5.72
CA LEU A 107 11.92 -9.40 4.66
C LEU A 107 12.46 -10.73 4.13
N ASN A 108 11.56 -11.64 3.80
CA ASN A 108 11.90 -12.97 3.30
C ASN A 108 11.17 -13.28 1.98
N ASP A 109 11.48 -14.45 1.41
CA ASP A 109 10.90 -14.90 0.14
C ASP A 109 9.37 -15.07 0.19
N LEU A 110 8.82 -15.43 1.36
CA LEU A 110 7.36 -15.53 1.51
C LEU A 110 6.69 -14.17 1.44
N HIS A 111 7.29 -13.13 1.99
CA HIS A 111 6.78 -11.75 1.87
C HIS A 111 6.73 -11.32 0.40
N LEU A 112 7.79 -11.61 -0.35
CA LEU A 112 7.85 -11.31 -1.79
C LEU A 112 6.85 -12.12 -2.59
N ALA A 113 6.71 -13.41 -2.31
CA ALA A 113 5.73 -14.27 -2.96
C ALA A 113 4.30 -13.80 -2.71
N GLN A 114 4.00 -13.37 -1.48
CA GLN A 114 2.68 -12.87 -1.11
C GLN A 114 2.29 -11.63 -1.92
N ILE A 115 3.16 -10.63 -1.99
CA ILE A 115 2.84 -9.41 -2.75
C ILE A 115 2.73 -9.70 -4.25
N LEU A 116 3.55 -10.60 -4.79
CA LEU A 116 3.45 -11.01 -6.18
C LEU A 116 2.10 -11.69 -6.47
N THR A 117 1.62 -12.52 -5.56
CA THR A 117 0.29 -13.13 -5.65
C THR A 117 -0.80 -12.05 -5.66
N TYR A 118 -0.70 -11.07 -4.77
CA TYR A 118 -1.65 -9.95 -4.72
C TYR A 118 -1.65 -9.14 -6.01
N LEU A 119 -0.48 -8.91 -6.62
CA LEU A 119 -0.38 -8.24 -7.91
C LEU A 119 -1.09 -9.02 -9.02
N ARG A 120 -0.91 -10.34 -9.06
CA ARG A 120 -1.57 -11.20 -10.04
C ARG A 120 -3.09 -11.17 -9.89
N LEU A 121 -3.58 -11.31 -8.67
CA LEU A 121 -5.02 -11.34 -8.38
C LEU A 121 -5.68 -9.97 -8.61
N SER A 122 -5.00 -8.89 -8.30
CA SER A 122 -5.50 -7.52 -8.51
C SER A 122 -5.26 -6.98 -9.92
N LYS A 123 -4.48 -7.70 -10.74
CA LYS A 123 -4.04 -7.29 -12.08
C LYS A 123 -3.22 -5.99 -12.08
N CYS A 124 -2.56 -5.69 -10.98
CA CYS A 124 -1.61 -4.60 -10.89
C CYS A 124 -0.22 -5.05 -11.34
N LYS A 125 0.53 -4.11 -11.90
CA LYS A 125 1.89 -4.39 -12.43
C LYS A 125 2.98 -4.13 -11.41
N LEU A 126 2.74 -3.23 -10.48
CA LEU A 126 3.76 -2.79 -9.52
C LEU A 126 3.25 -2.90 -8.09
N GLY A 127 4.12 -3.42 -7.23
CA GLY A 127 3.96 -3.40 -5.80
C GLY A 127 5.19 -2.85 -5.10
N LEU A 128 4.97 -2.22 -3.95
CA LEU A 128 6.03 -1.86 -3.01
C LEU A 128 5.81 -2.63 -1.71
N LEU A 129 6.82 -3.37 -1.31
CA LEU A 129 6.90 -4.03 -0.02
C LEU A 129 7.75 -3.14 0.88
N MET A 130 7.15 -2.55 1.91
CA MET A 130 7.76 -1.53 2.74
C MET A 130 7.91 -2.04 4.18
N ASN A 131 9.14 -2.39 4.55
CA ASN A 131 9.48 -2.77 5.91
C ASN A 131 10.02 -1.56 6.67
N PHE A 132 9.26 -1.08 7.64
CA PHE A 132 9.62 0.09 8.45
C PHE A 132 10.59 -0.21 9.59
N SER A 133 10.90 -1.48 9.85
CA SER A 133 11.79 -1.88 10.95
C SER A 133 13.27 -1.87 10.59
N THR A 134 13.64 -1.40 9.41
CA THR A 134 15.04 -1.20 9.03
C THR A 134 15.59 0.12 9.58
N VAL A 135 16.89 0.17 9.85
CA VAL A 135 17.55 1.41 10.30
C VAL A 135 17.49 2.47 9.21
N LEU A 136 17.83 2.10 7.98
CA LEU A 136 17.66 2.95 6.80
C LEU A 136 16.40 2.51 6.04
N PHE A 137 15.49 3.42 5.82
CA PHE A 137 14.20 3.11 5.19
C PHE A 137 14.38 2.48 3.81
N LYS A 138 15.28 3.00 2.99
CA LYS A 138 15.56 2.48 1.64
C LYS A 138 15.92 0.99 1.62
N ASP A 139 16.56 0.50 2.66
CA ASP A 139 16.98 -0.91 2.75
C ASP A 139 15.79 -1.84 3.02
N GLY A 140 14.69 -1.30 3.53
CA GLY A 140 13.45 -2.03 3.80
C GLY A 140 12.44 -2.01 2.67
N VAL A 141 12.69 -1.27 1.59
CA VAL A 141 11.73 -1.16 0.49
C VAL A 141 12.14 -2.06 -0.67
N LYS A 142 11.23 -2.93 -1.07
CA LYS A 142 11.40 -3.81 -2.23
C LYS A 142 10.33 -3.50 -3.26
N ARG A 143 10.77 -3.32 -4.48
CA ARG A 143 9.93 -3.11 -5.65
C ARG A 143 9.67 -4.46 -6.31
N VAL A 144 8.40 -4.79 -6.53
CA VAL A 144 7.98 -6.06 -7.14
C VAL A 144 7.18 -5.76 -8.39
N ILE A 145 7.57 -6.38 -9.49
CA ILE A 145 6.94 -6.18 -10.80
C ILE A 145 6.27 -7.46 -11.24
N ASN A 146 5.02 -7.35 -11.67
CA ASN A 146 4.25 -8.41 -12.31
C ASN A 146 4.14 -8.12 -13.79
N GLY A 147 4.96 -8.80 -14.61
CA GLY A 147 5.04 -8.55 -16.04
C GLY A 147 6.01 -7.42 -16.40
N THR A 148 5.54 -6.46 -17.16
CA THR A 148 6.31 -5.30 -17.62
C THR A 148 5.57 -4.00 -17.32
N LEU A 149 6.33 -2.98 -17.01
CA LEU A 149 5.80 -1.62 -16.83
C LEU A 149 5.80 -0.87 -18.16
#